data_da629f9e7b2503e940ab1afb8ff58087
#
_entry.id   da629f9e7b2503e940ab1afb8ff58087
#
_cell.length_a   1.000
_cell.length_b   1.000
_cell.length_c   1.000
_cell.angle_alpha   90.00
_cell.angle_beta   90.00
_cell.angle_gamma   90.00
#
_symmetry.space_group_name_H-M   'P 1'
#
loop_
_entity.id
_entity.type
_entity.pdbx_description
1 polymer ?
#
loop_
_entity_poly.entity_id
_entity_poly.type
_entity_poly.pdbx_seq_one_letter_code
_entity_poly.pdbx_strand_id
1 'polypeptide(L)'
;AGATVTVKGTTTATTTDKNGFYTISVPQKGAVLVISFTGMQTEEAGVNQSGVLNFSLNGSTGTLNEIVVLGYGQQKKALVTGAISSIKAEQLATVSNTRIDQALQGRAAGVQVVPTSGQPGAGLSIRIRGTASNRSSEPLYIIDGLKAGGIESLDPADIASIEILKDGASAAIYGSEGSNGVIIITTKTGKRNTSDI
;
A
#
# COMPACT_ATOMS: atom_id res chain seq x y z
N ALA A 1 21.12 19.31 -3.09
CA ALA A 1 21.09 19.74 -4.49
C ALA A 1 19.87 19.18 -5.20
N GLY A 2 19.18 19.99 -6.04
CA GLY A 2 18.04 19.52 -6.84
C GLY A 2 16.69 19.46 -6.11
N ALA A 3 16.57 20.04 -4.92
CA ALA A 3 15.28 20.19 -4.26
C ALA A 3 14.44 21.25 -4.99
N THR A 4 13.16 21.02 -5.15
CA THR A 4 12.21 21.96 -5.75
C THR A 4 11.60 22.83 -4.66
N VAL A 5 11.63 24.13 -4.85
CA VAL A 5 11.01 25.14 -3.98
C VAL A 5 9.91 25.83 -4.76
N THR A 6 8.67 25.73 -4.28
CA THR A 6 7.47 26.27 -4.97
C THR A 6 6.70 27.17 -4.03
N VAL A 7 6.14 28.26 -4.54
CA VAL A 7 5.20 29.09 -3.80
C VAL A 7 3.82 28.47 -3.87
N LYS A 8 3.28 28.10 -2.71
CA LYS A 8 1.96 27.41 -2.59
C LYS A 8 0.85 28.23 -3.27
N GLY A 9 0.10 27.57 -4.14
CA GLY A 9 -1.00 28.22 -4.88
C GLY A 9 -0.59 29.04 -6.09
N THR A 10 0.69 29.00 -6.48
CA THR A 10 1.19 29.68 -7.68
C THR A 10 1.99 28.73 -8.57
N THR A 11 2.34 29.16 -9.78
CA THR A 11 3.23 28.44 -10.70
C THR A 11 4.70 28.79 -10.51
N THR A 12 5.03 29.68 -9.54
CA THR A 12 6.40 30.11 -9.28
C THR A 12 7.17 29.01 -8.55
N ALA A 13 8.18 28.47 -9.20
CA ALA A 13 9.06 27.44 -8.67
C ALA A 13 10.53 27.70 -9.05
N THR A 14 11.45 27.23 -8.20
CA THR A 14 12.89 27.21 -8.46
C THR A 14 13.49 25.91 -7.94
N THR A 15 14.73 25.61 -8.35
CA THR A 15 15.45 24.41 -7.85
C THR A 15 16.74 24.84 -7.14
N THR A 16 17.12 24.10 -6.11
CA THR A 16 18.38 24.34 -5.41
C THR A 16 19.59 23.93 -6.24
N ASP A 17 20.66 24.70 -6.17
CA ASP A 17 21.93 24.41 -6.81
C ASP A 17 22.70 23.25 -6.13
N LYS A 18 23.94 22.99 -6.59
CA LYS A 18 24.80 21.92 -6.04
C LYS A 18 25.13 22.11 -4.55
N ASN A 19 25.10 23.34 -4.05
CA ASN A 19 25.41 23.71 -2.68
C ASN A 19 24.16 23.83 -1.82
N GLY A 20 22.97 23.66 -2.42
CA GLY A 20 21.67 23.77 -1.73
C GLY A 20 21.12 25.21 -1.69
N PHE A 21 21.75 26.18 -2.35
CA PHE A 21 21.23 27.54 -2.43
C PHE A 21 20.09 27.64 -3.45
N TYR A 22 19.15 28.52 -3.16
CA TYR A 22 18.04 28.85 -4.05
C TYR A 22 17.68 30.33 -3.94
N THR A 23 17.08 30.86 -4.97
CA THR A 23 16.49 32.21 -4.98
C THR A 23 15.11 32.12 -5.59
N ILE A 24 14.11 32.65 -4.88
CA ILE A 24 12.73 32.65 -5.33
C ILE A 24 12.08 34.01 -5.05
N SER A 25 11.36 34.53 -6.01
CA SER A 25 10.59 35.77 -5.84
C SER A 25 9.19 35.42 -5.32
N VAL A 26 8.83 36.00 -4.21
CA VAL A 26 7.52 35.74 -3.56
C VAL A 26 6.65 36.98 -3.71
N PRO A 27 5.52 36.88 -4.41
CA PRO A 27 4.70 38.04 -4.77
C PRO A 27 3.93 38.66 -3.60
N GLN A 28 3.75 37.97 -2.47
CA GLN A 28 2.95 38.45 -1.34
C GLN A 28 3.59 38.10 0.00
N LYS A 29 3.43 39.00 0.99
CA LYS A 29 3.74 38.71 2.40
C LYS A 29 2.81 37.63 2.93
N GLY A 30 3.35 36.63 3.65
CA GLY A 30 2.55 35.52 4.19
C GLY A 30 2.38 34.35 3.21
N ALA A 31 3.07 34.38 2.07
CA ALA A 31 3.08 33.21 1.17
C ALA A 31 3.78 32.02 1.84
N VAL A 32 3.37 30.83 1.50
CA VAL A 32 3.98 29.58 1.99
C VAL A 32 4.87 29.00 0.91
N LEU A 33 6.12 28.72 1.24
CA LEU A 33 7.02 27.93 0.40
C LEU A 33 6.84 26.47 0.72
N VAL A 34 6.78 25.66 -0.33
CA VAL A 34 6.75 24.21 -0.27
C VAL A 34 8.05 23.69 -0.85
N ILE A 35 8.83 22.99 -0.05
CA ILE A 35 10.12 22.44 -0.42
C ILE A 35 9.99 20.94 -0.53
N SER A 36 10.32 20.38 -1.68
CA SER A 36 10.23 18.94 -1.96
C SER A 36 11.49 18.41 -2.60
N PHE A 37 11.88 17.20 -2.23
CA PHE A 37 12.96 16.45 -2.84
C PHE A 37 12.63 14.97 -2.85
N THR A 38 13.05 14.26 -3.88
CA THR A 38 12.78 12.83 -4.03
C THR A 38 13.35 12.02 -2.85
N GLY A 39 12.51 11.27 -2.16
CA GLY A 39 12.90 10.47 -1.00
C GLY A 39 13.02 11.25 0.31
N MET A 40 12.60 12.52 0.36
CA MET A 40 12.57 13.34 1.57
C MET A 40 11.15 13.83 1.88
N GLN A 41 10.91 14.13 3.14
CA GLN A 41 9.64 14.70 3.59
C GLN A 41 9.49 16.12 3.08
N THR A 42 8.34 16.46 2.51
CA THR A 42 8.02 17.82 2.06
C THR A 42 7.88 18.74 3.27
N GLU A 43 8.57 19.89 3.25
CA GLU A 43 8.53 20.91 4.29
C GLU A 43 7.76 22.13 3.78
N GLU A 44 6.98 22.76 4.66
CA GLU A 44 6.27 23.99 4.36
C GLU A 44 6.71 25.10 5.32
N ALA A 45 6.99 26.31 4.80
CA ALA A 45 7.30 27.45 5.65
C ALA A 45 6.71 28.75 5.14
N GLY A 46 6.20 29.54 6.06
CA GLY A 46 5.65 30.87 5.79
C GLY A 46 6.74 31.92 5.59
N VAL A 47 6.62 32.73 4.54
CA VAL A 47 7.53 33.86 4.26
C VAL A 47 6.89 35.16 4.71
N ASN A 48 7.35 35.72 5.81
CA ASN A 48 6.83 36.98 6.35
C ASN A 48 7.66 38.20 5.93
N GLN A 49 8.93 38.01 5.57
CA GLN A 49 9.88 39.06 5.19
C GLN A 49 10.87 38.55 4.14
N SER A 50 11.47 39.47 3.37
CA SER A 50 12.63 39.15 2.54
C SER A 50 13.80 38.76 3.44
N GLY A 51 14.44 37.65 3.17
CA GLY A 51 15.55 37.15 3.97
C GLY A 51 16.01 35.77 3.54
N VAL A 52 16.98 35.24 4.26
CA VAL A 52 17.48 33.87 4.07
C VAL A 52 16.63 32.91 4.87
N LEU A 53 16.06 31.93 4.21
CA LEU A 53 15.33 30.84 4.83
C LEU A 53 16.09 29.53 4.59
N ASN A 54 16.50 28.88 5.65
CA ASN A 54 17.20 27.60 5.61
C ASN A 54 16.20 26.48 5.98
N PHE A 55 16.25 25.39 5.22
CA PHE A 55 15.42 24.21 5.47
C PHE A 55 16.30 22.98 5.67
N SER A 56 15.90 22.12 6.60
CA SER A 56 16.51 20.83 6.79
C SER A 56 15.49 19.76 6.40
N LEU A 57 15.64 19.21 5.21
CA LEU A 57 14.78 18.11 4.76
C LEU A 57 15.21 16.81 5.47
N ASN A 58 14.29 16.22 6.21
CA ASN A 58 14.48 14.93 6.80
C ASN A 58 14.22 13.84 5.78
N GLY A 59 15.02 12.76 5.82
CA GLY A 59 14.71 11.57 5.02
C GLY A 59 13.27 11.15 5.30
N SER A 60 12.50 10.95 4.25
CA SER A 60 11.21 10.31 4.38
C SER A 60 11.49 8.89 4.90
N THR A 61 11.46 8.71 6.23
CA THR A 61 11.20 7.40 6.81
C THR A 61 9.75 7.13 6.48
N GLY A 62 9.55 6.81 5.18
CA GLY A 62 8.25 6.84 4.55
C GLY A 62 7.25 6.02 5.35
N THR A 63 6.22 6.64 5.81
CA THR A 63 4.93 6.13 5.42
C THR A 63 4.88 6.27 3.90
N LEU A 64 5.38 5.26 3.19
CA LEU A 64 4.98 5.00 1.83
C LEU A 64 3.46 5.13 1.89
N ASN A 65 2.89 6.09 1.15
CA ASN A 65 1.45 6.16 0.98
C ASN A 65 1.07 4.77 0.46
N GLU A 66 0.64 3.92 1.36
CA GLU A 66 0.34 2.52 1.08
C GLU A 66 -0.81 2.56 0.09
N ILE A 67 -0.50 2.25 -1.16
CA ILE A 67 -1.47 2.22 -2.24
C ILE A 67 -2.14 0.87 -2.16
N VAL A 68 -3.44 0.87 -1.91
CA VAL A 68 -4.26 -0.33 -1.96
C VAL A 68 -4.73 -0.51 -3.40
N VAL A 69 -4.42 -1.65 -3.98
CA VAL A 69 -4.93 -2.01 -5.31
C VAL A 69 -6.39 -2.43 -5.16
N LEU A 70 -7.30 -1.61 -5.65
CA LEU A 70 -8.72 -1.94 -5.73
C LEU A 70 -9.04 -2.24 -7.20
N GLY A 71 -9.37 -3.45 -7.53
CA GLY A 71 -9.83 -4.04 -8.81
C GLY A 71 -9.62 -3.28 -10.12
N TYR A 72 -9.98 -2.02 -10.19
CA TYR A 72 -9.84 -1.17 -11.38
C TYR A 72 -9.03 0.10 -11.15
N GLY A 73 -8.26 0.20 -10.06
CA GLY A 73 -7.44 1.39 -9.78
C GLY A 73 -6.63 1.29 -8.52
N GLN A 74 -5.68 2.20 -8.38
CA GLN A 74 -4.88 2.36 -7.18
C GLN A 74 -5.40 3.55 -6.38
N GLN A 75 -5.75 3.34 -5.12
CA GLN A 75 -6.13 4.41 -4.20
C GLN A 75 -5.21 4.43 -2.98
N LYS A 76 -4.99 5.63 -2.44
CA LYS A 76 -4.26 5.76 -1.18
C LYS A 76 -5.08 5.12 -0.05
N LYS A 77 -4.48 4.27 0.76
CA LYS A 77 -5.12 3.59 1.89
C LYS A 77 -5.86 4.55 2.82
N ALA A 78 -5.32 5.75 3.02
CA ALA A 78 -5.94 6.80 3.83
C ALA A 78 -7.28 7.31 3.29
N LEU A 79 -7.58 7.11 2.00
CA LEU A 79 -8.84 7.52 1.36
C LEU A 79 -9.89 6.41 1.36
N VAL A 80 -9.50 5.20 1.75
CA VAL A 80 -10.41 4.06 1.80
C VAL A 80 -10.99 3.97 3.20
N THR A 81 -12.27 4.28 3.33
CA THR A 81 -13.01 4.28 4.61
C THR A 81 -13.34 2.88 5.11
N GLY A 82 -13.07 1.85 4.33
CA GLY A 82 -13.37 0.47 4.65
C GLY A 82 -12.35 -0.22 5.57
N ALA A 83 -12.76 -1.30 6.24
CA ALA A 83 -11.88 -2.12 7.09
C ALA A 83 -10.98 -3.01 6.22
N ILE A 84 -9.82 -2.47 5.80
CA ILE A 84 -8.80 -3.18 5.03
C ILE A 84 -7.66 -3.61 5.97
N SER A 85 -7.24 -4.86 5.86
CA SER A 85 -5.98 -5.34 6.44
C SER A 85 -4.98 -5.59 5.32
N SER A 86 -3.78 -5.05 5.48
CA SER A 86 -2.67 -5.25 4.55
C SER A 86 -1.55 -6.01 5.25
N ILE A 87 -1.02 -7.03 4.58
CA ILE A 87 0.10 -7.87 5.03
C ILE A 87 1.18 -7.75 3.97
N LYS A 88 2.37 -7.33 4.36
CA LYS A 88 3.52 -7.14 3.45
C LYS A 88 4.39 -8.39 3.35
N ALA A 89 5.17 -8.47 2.29
CA ALA A 89 6.12 -9.56 2.03
C ALA A 89 7.04 -9.85 3.21
N GLU A 90 7.53 -8.80 3.91
CA GLU A 90 8.43 -8.96 5.06
C GLU A 90 7.78 -9.72 6.22
N GLN A 91 6.48 -9.54 6.39
CA GLN A 91 5.70 -10.25 7.42
C GLN A 91 5.44 -11.70 7.04
N LEU A 92 5.39 -12.02 5.75
CA LEU A 92 5.24 -13.38 5.24
C LEU A 92 6.56 -14.15 5.30
N ALA A 93 7.67 -13.50 5.01
CA ALA A 93 9.01 -14.10 5.00
C ALA A 93 9.48 -14.61 6.37
N THR A 94 8.90 -14.12 7.48
CA THR A 94 9.25 -14.57 8.84
C THR A 94 8.67 -15.94 9.20
N VAL A 95 7.84 -16.52 8.33
CA VAL A 95 7.19 -17.80 8.60
C VAL A 95 7.77 -18.85 7.65
N SER A 96 8.36 -19.88 8.21
CA SER A 96 8.87 -21.05 7.48
C SER A 96 7.74 -21.96 6.97
N ASN A 97 6.61 -21.35 6.54
CA ASN A 97 5.45 -22.11 6.08
C ASN A 97 5.47 -22.19 4.55
N THR A 98 5.22 -23.37 4.06
CA THR A 98 5.12 -23.68 2.63
C THR A 98 3.82 -23.21 1.98
N ARG A 99 2.85 -22.68 2.76
CA ARG A 99 1.51 -22.34 2.26
C ARG A 99 1.07 -20.97 2.75
N ILE A 100 0.46 -20.20 1.84
CA ILE A 100 -0.02 -18.83 2.10
C ILE A 100 -1.19 -18.81 3.09
N ASP A 101 -2.09 -19.77 2.97
CA ASP A 101 -3.24 -19.90 3.85
C ASP A 101 -2.83 -20.02 5.34
N GLN A 102 -1.78 -20.78 5.63
CA GLN A 102 -1.19 -20.86 6.97
C GLN A 102 -0.52 -19.55 7.39
N ALA A 103 0.15 -18.87 6.44
CA ALA A 103 0.82 -17.61 6.72
C ALA A 103 -0.16 -16.48 7.10
N LEU A 104 -1.43 -16.57 6.69
CA LEU A 104 -2.48 -15.61 7.05
C LEU A 104 -3.02 -15.79 8.47
N GLN A 105 -2.84 -16.97 9.04
CA GLN A 105 -3.39 -17.30 10.38
C GLN A 105 -2.81 -16.38 11.46
N GLY A 106 -3.70 -15.72 12.22
CA GLY A 106 -3.33 -14.82 13.32
C GLY A 106 -2.74 -13.45 12.90
N ARG A 107 -2.57 -13.18 11.59
CA ARG A 107 -1.96 -11.92 11.09
C ARG A 107 -2.98 -10.87 10.66
N ALA A 108 -4.19 -11.29 10.36
CA ALA A 108 -5.27 -10.37 10.01
C ALA A 108 -6.44 -10.52 10.98
N ALA A 109 -6.76 -9.44 11.71
CA ALA A 109 -7.92 -9.43 12.59
C ALA A 109 -9.21 -9.70 11.81
N GLY A 110 -10.07 -10.60 12.30
CA GLY A 110 -11.32 -10.99 11.65
C GLY A 110 -11.17 -11.97 10.48
N VAL A 111 -9.98 -12.53 10.28
CA VAL A 111 -9.73 -13.64 9.36
C VAL A 111 -9.53 -14.92 10.17
N GLN A 112 -10.34 -15.92 9.90
CA GLN A 112 -10.26 -17.23 10.50
C GLN A 112 -9.79 -18.24 9.45
N VAL A 113 -8.76 -19.00 9.77
CA VAL A 113 -8.23 -20.06 8.92
C VAL A 113 -8.49 -21.38 9.65
N VAL A 114 -9.26 -22.26 9.01
CA VAL A 114 -9.71 -23.54 9.59
C VAL A 114 -9.34 -24.68 8.66
N PRO A 115 -8.75 -25.78 9.14
CA PRO A 115 -8.50 -26.94 8.29
C PRO A 115 -9.82 -27.54 7.79
N THR A 116 -9.87 -27.91 6.51
CA THR A 116 -11.06 -28.53 5.89
C THR A 116 -11.27 -29.97 6.35
N SER A 117 -10.20 -30.64 6.78
CA SER A 117 -10.23 -31.98 7.39
C SER A 117 -9.07 -32.16 8.36
N GLY A 118 -9.11 -33.22 9.18
CA GLY A 118 -8.04 -33.58 10.10
C GLY A 118 -6.85 -34.32 9.45
N GLN A 119 -6.82 -34.47 8.13
CA GLN A 119 -5.74 -35.17 7.44
C GLN A 119 -4.49 -34.27 7.28
N PRO A 120 -3.29 -34.80 7.47
CA PRO A 120 -2.06 -34.07 7.16
C PRO A 120 -2.04 -33.61 5.69
N GLY A 121 -1.76 -32.31 5.45
CA GLY A 121 -1.77 -31.73 4.11
C GLY A 121 -3.14 -31.33 3.57
N ALA A 122 -4.22 -31.47 4.35
CA ALA A 122 -5.54 -30.98 3.96
C ALA A 122 -5.52 -29.48 3.65
N GLY A 123 -6.40 -29.06 2.75
CA GLY A 123 -6.62 -27.66 2.44
C GLY A 123 -7.12 -26.89 3.66
N LEU A 124 -6.91 -25.59 3.68
CA LEU A 124 -7.43 -24.69 4.69
C LEU A 124 -8.56 -23.84 4.08
N SER A 125 -9.63 -23.66 4.83
CA SER A 125 -10.72 -22.75 4.48
C SER A 125 -10.50 -21.42 5.21
N ILE A 126 -10.54 -20.34 4.44
CA ILE A 126 -10.41 -18.97 4.96
C ILE A 126 -11.79 -18.36 5.07
N ARG A 127 -12.09 -17.78 6.24
CA ARG A 127 -13.35 -17.07 6.49
C ARG A 127 -13.07 -15.67 6.99
N ILE A 128 -13.77 -14.68 6.42
CA ILE A 128 -13.65 -13.28 6.79
C ILE A 128 -14.93 -12.85 7.50
N ARG A 129 -14.82 -12.47 8.79
CA ARG A 129 -15.96 -12.05 9.63
C ARG A 129 -17.13 -13.03 9.69
N GLY A 130 -16.86 -14.33 9.50
CA GLY A 130 -17.88 -15.39 9.55
C GLY A 130 -18.43 -15.77 8.17
N THR A 131 -19.64 -16.30 8.13
CA THR A 131 -20.29 -16.77 6.90
C THR A 131 -21.45 -15.85 6.55
N ALA A 132 -21.38 -15.19 5.39
CA ALA A 132 -22.47 -14.34 4.89
C ALA A 132 -23.48 -15.15 4.03
N SER A 133 -23.15 -16.36 3.61
CA SER A 133 -23.96 -17.17 2.68
C SER A 133 -23.97 -18.64 3.09
N ASN A 134 -25.11 -19.30 2.89
CA ASN A 134 -25.24 -20.75 3.07
C ASN A 134 -24.63 -21.58 1.92
N ARG A 135 -24.19 -20.94 0.84
CA ARG A 135 -23.67 -21.62 -0.37
C ARG A 135 -22.16 -21.80 -0.33
N SER A 136 -21.44 -20.74 -0.05
CA SER A 136 -19.98 -20.74 0.10
C SER A 136 -19.60 -19.69 1.11
N SER A 137 -18.67 -20.02 1.98
CA SER A 137 -18.12 -19.09 2.97
C SER A 137 -16.70 -18.64 2.63
N GLU A 138 -16.19 -19.06 1.47
CA GLU A 138 -14.87 -18.68 0.99
C GLU A 138 -14.86 -17.26 0.44
N PRO A 139 -13.80 -16.48 0.70
CA PRO A 139 -13.61 -15.17 0.12
C PRO A 139 -13.31 -15.28 -1.38
N LEU A 140 -13.52 -14.18 -2.09
CA LEU A 140 -13.08 -14.04 -3.47
C LEU A 140 -11.58 -13.78 -3.50
N TYR A 141 -10.83 -14.55 -4.30
CA TYR A 141 -9.40 -14.37 -4.50
C TYR A 141 -9.13 -13.61 -5.80
N ILE A 142 -8.32 -12.56 -5.72
CA ILE A 142 -7.85 -11.76 -6.85
C ILE A 142 -6.33 -11.75 -6.82
N ILE A 143 -5.70 -12.28 -7.86
CA ILE A 143 -4.25 -12.34 -8.00
C ILE A 143 -3.86 -11.45 -9.18
N ASP A 144 -3.07 -10.40 -8.92
CA ASP A 144 -2.63 -9.43 -9.94
C ASP A 144 -3.78 -8.87 -10.79
N GLY A 145 -4.94 -8.67 -10.15
CA GLY A 145 -6.15 -8.15 -10.81
C GLY A 145 -7.02 -9.20 -11.48
N LEU A 146 -6.61 -10.48 -11.49
CA LEU A 146 -7.37 -11.57 -12.09
C LEU A 146 -8.05 -12.43 -11.00
N LYS A 147 -9.28 -12.84 -11.26
CA LYS A 147 -10.01 -13.77 -10.37
C LYS A 147 -9.36 -15.15 -10.38
N ALA A 148 -9.08 -15.67 -9.20
CA ALA A 148 -8.55 -17.01 -9.00
C ALA A 148 -9.51 -17.90 -8.21
N GLY A 149 -9.41 -19.22 -8.40
CA GLY A 149 -10.22 -20.20 -7.68
C GLY A 149 -9.67 -20.54 -6.30
N GLY A 150 -8.44 -20.14 -5.97
CA GLY A 150 -7.76 -20.40 -4.69
C GLY A 150 -6.35 -19.84 -4.68
N ILE A 151 -5.65 -20.01 -3.59
CA ILE A 151 -4.29 -19.49 -3.37
C ILE A 151 -3.26 -20.58 -3.06
N GLU A 152 -3.67 -21.84 -3.13
CA GLU A 152 -2.85 -22.97 -2.69
C GLU A 152 -1.60 -23.18 -3.55
N SER A 153 -1.65 -22.73 -4.81
CA SER A 153 -0.56 -22.88 -5.78
C SER A 153 0.48 -21.75 -5.74
N LEU A 154 0.24 -20.70 -4.95
CA LEU A 154 1.15 -19.57 -4.86
C LEU A 154 2.25 -19.82 -3.82
N ASP A 155 3.50 -19.48 -4.18
CA ASP A 155 4.61 -19.46 -3.23
C ASP A 155 4.56 -18.14 -2.42
N PRO A 156 4.59 -18.20 -1.07
CA PRO A 156 4.69 -17.00 -0.23
C PRO A 156 5.89 -16.11 -0.59
N ALA A 157 6.97 -16.70 -1.13
CA ALA A 157 8.15 -15.96 -1.54
C ALA A 157 7.90 -15.03 -2.74
N ASP A 158 6.92 -15.35 -3.59
CA ASP A 158 6.57 -14.56 -4.77
C ASP A 158 5.59 -13.41 -4.48
N ILE A 159 5.09 -13.31 -3.25
CA ILE A 159 4.11 -12.31 -2.87
C ILE A 159 4.78 -11.00 -2.47
N ALA A 160 4.29 -9.89 -3.01
CA ALA A 160 4.66 -8.54 -2.60
C ALA A 160 3.76 -8.03 -1.47
N SER A 161 2.43 -8.18 -1.61
CA SER A 161 1.45 -7.80 -0.58
C SER A 161 0.18 -8.63 -0.68
N ILE A 162 -0.51 -8.75 0.46
CA ILE A 162 -1.87 -9.31 0.55
C ILE A 162 -2.76 -8.26 1.20
N GLU A 163 -3.86 -7.95 0.56
CA GLU A 163 -4.86 -7.00 1.04
C GLU A 163 -6.19 -7.70 1.21
N ILE A 164 -6.80 -7.52 2.39
CA ILE A 164 -8.03 -8.20 2.76
C ILE A 164 -9.12 -7.16 2.96
N LEU A 165 -10.10 -7.16 2.05
CA LEU A 165 -11.29 -6.33 2.12
C LEU A 165 -12.34 -7.06 2.96
N LYS A 166 -12.64 -6.52 4.13
CA LYS A 166 -13.47 -7.21 5.13
C LYS A 166 -14.90 -6.72 5.18
N ASP A 167 -15.20 -5.59 4.58
CA ASP A 167 -16.53 -4.98 4.60
C ASP A 167 -17.16 -4.95 3.22
N GLY A 168 -18.50 -4.91 3.20
CA GLY A 168 -19.27 -4.88 1.97
C GLY A 168 -19.03 -3.62 1.14
N ALA A 169 -18.69 -2.48 1.76
CA ALA A 169 -18.43 -1.24 1.03
C ALA A 169 -17.16 -1.35 0.18
N SER A 170 -16.07 -1.86 0.77
CA SER A 170 -14.80 -2.10 0.05
C SER A 170 -14.91 -3.24 -0.96
N ALA A 171 -15.71 -4.26 -0.66
CA ALA A 171 -15.91 -5.42 -1.52
C ALA A 171 -16.95 -5.20 -2.64
N ALA A 172 -17.74 -4.11 -2.56
CA ALA A 172 -18.85 -3.83 -3.49
C ALA A 172 -18.44 -3.76 -4.97
N ILE A 173 -17.20 -3.34 -5.26
CA ILE A 173 -16.66 -3.30 -6.63
C ILE A 173 -16.56 -4.69 -7.27
N TYR A 174 -16.52 -5.75 -6.46
CA TYR A 174 -16.48 -7.14 -6.91
C TYR A 174 -17.86 -7.81 -6.97
N GLY A 175 -18.92 -7.00 -6.74
CA GLY A 175 -20.30 -7.48 -6.82
C GLY A 175 -20.66 -8.49 -5.72
N SER A 176 -21.64 -9.34 -6.00
CA SER A 176 -22.15 -10.35 -5.06
C SER A 176 -21.11 -11.39 -4.64
N GLU A 177 -20.10 -11.65 -5.46
CA GLU A 177 -19.03 -12.61 -5.16
C GLU A 177 -18.11 -12.10 -4.04
N GLY A 178 -17.98 -10.77 -3.89
CA GLY A 178 -17.25 -10.14 -2.79
C GLY A 178 -17.97 -10.15 -1.44
N SER A 179 -19.19 -10.67 -1.34
CA SER A 179 -20.01 -10.63 -0.11
C SER A 179 -19.35 -11.31 1.10
N ASN A 180 -18.55 -12.35 0.87
CA ASN A 180 -17.77 -13.05 1.91
C ASN A 180 -16.41 -12.42 2.19
N GLY A 181 -16.14 -11.24 1.62
CA GLY A 181 -14.84 -10.57 1.63
C GLY A 181 -14.01 -10.90 0.39
N VAL A 182 -12.98 -10.09 0.17
CA VAL A 182 -12.07 -10.24 -0.97
C VAL A 182 -10.63 -10.26 -0.47
N ILE A 183 -9.84 -11.18 -0.96
CA ILE A 183 -8.40 -11.27 -0.73
C ILE A 183 -7.70 -10.91 -2.04
N ILE A 184 -6.98 -9.79 -2.04
CA ILE A 184 -6.22 -9.30 -3.18
C ILE A 184 -4.75 -9.61 -2.92
N ILE A 185 -4.13 -10.32 -3.82
CA ILE A 185 -2.73 -10.71 -3.77
C ILE A 185 -2.02 -10.01 -4.91
N THR A 186 -0.95 -9.30 -4.57
CA THR A 186 -0.03 -8.71 -5.55
C THR A 186 1.27 -9.48 -5.51
N THR A 187 1.70 -9.98 -6.66
CA THR A 187 2.98 -10.69 -6.76
C THR A 187 4.15 -9.73 -6.99
N LYS A 188 5.36 -10.21 -6.74
CA LYS A 188 6.58 -9.46 -7.00
C LYS A 188 6.80 -9.34 -8.50
N THR A 189 6.90 -8.12 -9.01
CA THR A 189 7.35 -7.88 -10.38
C THR A 189 8.87 -7.98 -10.47
N GLY A 190 9.37 -8.66 -11.48
CA GLY A 190 10.79 -8.75 -11.74
C GLY A 190 11.43 -7.35 -11.90
N LYS A 191 12.55 -7.11 -11.24
CA LYS A 191 13.31 -5.87 -11.42
C LYS A 191 13.90 -5.86 -12.84
N ARG A 192 13.48 -4.91 -13.63
CA ARG A 192 14.09 -4.62 -14.94
C ARG A 192 15.48 -4.06 -14.68
N ASN A 193 16.54 -4.75 -15.15
CA ASN A 193 17.96 -4.40 -15.01
C ASN A 193 18.63 -4.72 -13.64
N THR A 194 18.71 -5.98 -13.29
CA THR A 194 19.86 -6.46 -12.50
C THR A 194 20.37 -7.71 -13.22
N SER A 195 21.28 -7.52 -14.17
CA SER A 195 22.18 -8.60 -14.60
C SER A 195 23.27 -8.66 -13.54
N ASP A 196 23.16 -9.54 -12.58
CA ASP A 196 24.32 -9.97 -11.81
C ASP A 196 25.09 -10.93 -12.71
N ILE A 197 26.20 -10.43 -13.28
CA ILE A 197 27.28 -11.21 -13.90
C ILE A 197 28.33 -11.43 -12.84
#